data_db5aff468b678ee3c27d26e1f5ad6efa
#
_entry.id   db5aff468b678ee3c27d26e1f5ad6efa
#
_cell.length_a   1.000
_cell.length_b   1.000
_cell.length_c   1.000
_cell.angle_alpha   90.00
_cell.angle_beta   90.00
_cell.angle_gamma   90.00
#
_symmetry.space_group_name_H-M   'P 1'
#
loop_
_entity.id
_entity.type
_entity.pdbx_description
1 polymer ?
#
loop_
_entity_poly.entity_id
_entity_poly.type
_entity_poly.pdbx_seq_one_letter_code
_entity_poly.pdbx_strand_id
1 'polypeptide(L)'
;MAEVLVVVESGVKKVTLEMLTIARGIGDVSAVVFGEADAVKLGEYGASKVYVAAGDDVDGYLVAPKAAVLADLVREKQPAAVLLASTQEGKEIAGRLAVKLDNGLLTDAVELASDGTATQAVFAGSGIVKSKVTKGLPIVTIRPNSVTPSPQAATPAVEQLTVAVSDADKLTKVVERVVEQKGSRPELTEAGIVVSGGRGVGNADNFKLVEELADLLGGAVGASRAAVDSGFYPHQFQVGQTGKTVSPQLYVALGISGAIQHRAGMQTSKTIVAVNKDPEAPIFELADFGVVGDLFKVVPQAADEIRKRK
;
A
#
# COMPACT_ATOMS: atom_id res chain seq x y z
N MET A 1 -17.85 14.10 17.84
CA MET A 1 -17.70 14.36 16.37
C MET A 1 -18.34 13.20 15.62
N ALA A 2 -18.57 13.30 14.31
CA ALA A 2 -19.09 12.16 13.55
C ALA A 2 -18.02 11.06 13.47
N GLU A 3 -18.45 9.80 13.46
CA GLU A 3 -17.56 8.63 13.42
C GLU A 3 -16.91 8.49 12.04
N VAL A 4 -15.64 8.08 12.00
CA VAL A 4 -14.91 7.73 10.76
C VAL A 4 -14.46 6.28 10.84
N LEU A 5 -14.84 5.47 9.87
CA LEU A 5 -14.46 4.07 9.82
C LEU A 5 -13.14 3.89 9.06
N VAL A 6 -12.19 3.23 9.69
CA VAL A 6 -10.91 2.83 9.09
C VAL A 6 -10.88 1.31 8.96
N VAL A 7 -10.89 0.81 7.74
CA VAL A 7 -10.87 -0.63 7.46
C VAL A 7 -9.44 -1.15 7.58
N VAL A 8 -9.27 -2.15 8.43
CA VAL A 8 -7.99 -2.82 8.68
C VAL A 8 -7.94 -4.11 7.88
N GLU A 9 -6.97 -4.21 7.00
CA GLU A 9 -6.67 -5.46 6.31
C GLU A 9 -5.99 -6.46 7.27
N SER A 10 -5.62 -7.64 6.78
CA SER A 10 -4.97 -8.66 7.59
C SER A 10 -3.73 -8.11 8.35
N GLY A 11 -3.89 -7.94 9.67
CA GLY A 11 -2.93 -7.33 10.56
C GLY A 11 -2.85 -5.79 10.49
N VAL A 12 -2.31 -5.18 11.54
CA VAL A 12 -2.11 -3.72 11.60
C VAL A 12 -0.84 -3.35 10.83
N LYS A 13 -1.01 -2.86 9.62
CA LYS A 13 0.06 -2.45 8.72
C LYS A 13 0.37 -0.96 8.87
N LYS A 14 1.50 -0.50 8.31
CA LYS A 14 1.87 0.91 8.30
C LYS A 14 0.77 1.78 7.69
N VAL A 15 0.17 1.38 6.57
CA VAL A 15 -0.93 2.11 5.92
C VAL A 15 -2.17 2.24 6.82
N THR A 16 -2.43 1.25 7.69
CA THR A 16 -3.50 1.36 8.70
C THR A 16 -3.22 2.53 9.65
N LEU A 17 -1.97 2.66 10.13
CA LEU A 17 -1.56 3.74 11.02
C LEU A 17 -1.61 5.11 10.34
N GLU A 18 -1.30 5.16 9.04
CA GLU A 18 -1.45 6.35 8.19
C GLU A 18 -2.92 6.76 8.09
N MET A 19 -3.82 5.80 7.81
CA MET A 19 -5.26 6.05 7.73
C MET A 19 -5.86 6.51 9.06
N LEU A 20 -5.45 5.92 10.19
CA LEU A 20 -5.86 6.38 11.53
C LEU A 20 -5.42 7.82 11.78
N THR A 21 -4.21 8.18 11.33
CA THR A 21 -3.68 9.54 11.43
C THR A 21 -4.53 10.54 10.62
N ILE A 22 -4.92 10.19 9.40
CA ILE A 22 -5.80 11.01 8.54
C ILE A 22 -7.19 11.13 9.17
N ALA A 23 -7.77 10.02 9.62
CA ALA A 23 -9.14 9.94 10.13
C ALA A 23 -9.40 10.87 11.32
N ARG A 24 -8.41 11.05 12.19
CA ARG A 24 -8.48 11.97 13.34
C ARG A 24 -8.71 13.44 12.95
N GLY A 25 -8.29 13.83 11.76
CA GLY A 25 -8.55 15.16 11.21
C GLY A 25 -10.00 15.36 10.74
N ILE A 26 -10.79 14.27 10.68
CA ILE A 26 -12.16 14.29 10.15
C ILE A 26 -13.18 14.06 11.27
N GLY A 27 -12.96 13.09 12.17
CA GLY A 27 -13.90 12.75 13.22
C GLY A 27 -13.35 11.75 14.24
N ASP A 28 -14.27 11.15 15.02
CA ASP A 28 -13.94 10.11 15.99
C ASP A 28 -13.60 8.81 15.27
N VAL A 29 -12.44 8.24 15.56
CA VAL A 29 -11.89 7.14 14.78
C VAL A 29 -12.34 5.79 15.31
N SER A 30 -12.93 4.98 14.45
CA SER A 30 -13.26 3.58 14.69
C SER A 30 -12.59 2.69 13.66
N ALA A 31 -11.87 1.67 14.13
CA ALA A 31 -11.29 0.66 13.28
C ALA A 31 -12.29 -0.47 12.99
N VAL A 32 -12.31 -0.99 11.77
CA VAL A 32 -13.10 -2.18 11.39
C VAL A 32 -12.14 -3.28 11.01
N VAL A 33 -12.12 -4.37 11.79
CA VAL A 33 -11.19 -5.48 11.64
C VAL A 33 -11.93 -6.73 11.19
N PHE A 34 -11.38 -7.40 10.19
CA PHE A 34 -11.85 -8.71 9.74
C PHE A 34 -10.87 -9.78 10.25
N GLY A 35 -11.31 -10.59 11.23
CA GLY A 35 -10.49 -11.58 11.91
C GLY A 35 -9.93 -11.09 13.27
N GLU A 36 -8.66 -11.39 13.56
CA GLU A 36 -8.03 -11.00 14.82
C GLU A 36 -7.68 -9.51 14.87
N ALA A 37 -8.02 -8.86 15.98
CA ALA A 37 -7.80 -7.43 16.18
C ALA A 37 -6.69 -7.16 17.20
N ASP A 38 -5.66 -6.43 16.82
CA ASP A 38 -4.71 -5.79 17.73
C ASP A 38 -5.26 -4.42 18.19
N ALA A 39 -6.22 -4.46 19.11
CA ALA A 39 -6.88 -3.26 19.62
C ALA A 39 -5.91 -2.31 20.33
N VAL A 40 -4.86 -2.85 20.96
CA VAL A 40 -3.83 -2.03 21.64
C VAL A 40 -3.09 -1.19 20.61
N LYS A 41 -2.61 -1.80 19.55
CA LYS A 41 -1.89 -1.11 18.48
C LYS A 41 -2.76 -0.08 17.75
N LEU A 42 -4.01 -0.40 17.51
CA LEU A 42 -4.97 0.54 16.91
C LEU A 42 -5.24 1.74 17.85
N GLY A 43 -5.35 1.48 19.16
CA GLY A 43 -5.52 2.52 20.19
C GLY A 43 -4.34 3.46 20.30
N GLU A 44 -3.10 2.98 20.17
CA GLU A 44 -1.89 3.83 20.15
C GLU A 44 -1.95 4.93 19.08
N TYR A 45 -2.71 4.72 18.00
CA TYR A 45 -2.84 5.66 16.88
C TYR A 45 -4.23 6.32 16.80
N GLY A 46 -5.02 6.25 17.86
CA GLY A 46 -6.21 7.07 18.04
C GLY A 46 -7.54 6.40 17.73
N ALA A 47 -7.56 5.09 17.53
CA ALA A 47 -8.85 4.39 17.47
C ALA A 47 -9.50 4.40 18.85
N SER A 48 -10.69 4.99 18.95
CA SER A 48 -11.50 5.01 20.17
C SER A 48 -12.45 3.80 20.25
N LYS A 49 -12.68 3.14 19.13
CA LYS A 49 -13.49 1.94 19.01
C LYS A 49 -12.88 0.98 17.98
N VAL A 50 -13.09 -0.32 18.18
CA VAL A 50 -12.71 -1.38 17.26
C VAL A 50 -13.91 -2.30 17.04
N TYR A 51 -14.44 -2.30 15.84
CA TYR A 51 -15.44 -3.25 15.38
C TYR A 51 -14.75 -4.49 14.86
N VAL A 52 -15.16 -5.66 15.33
CA VAL A 52 -14.56 -6.94 14.94
C VAL A 52 -15.60 -7.81 14.25
N ALA A 53 -15.34 -8.17 13.00
CA ALA A 53 -16.11 -9.17 12.27
C ALA A 53 -15.22 -10.40 12.04
N ALA A 54 -15.52 -11.50 12.71
CA ALA A 54 -14.74 -12.74 12.60
C ALA A 54 -15.67 -13.93 12.38
N GLY A 55 -15.10 -15.00 11.85
CA GLY A 55 -15.78 -16.27 11.64
C GLY A 55 -15.68 -16.76 10.20
N ASP A 56 -16.03 -18.05 10.00
CA ASP A 56 -15.86 -18.76 8.72
C ASP A 56 -16.55 -18.06 7.54
N ASP A 57 -17.65 -17.36 7.80
CA ASP A 57 -18.41 -16.61 6.79
C ASP A 57 -17.69 -15.36 6.26
N VAL A 58 -16.67 -14.90 6.96
CA VAL A 58 -15.80 -13.79 6.53
C VAL A 58 -14.43 -14.32 6.11
N ASP A 59 -13.81 -15.14 6.99
CA ASP A 59 -12.42 -15.58 6.83
C ASP A 59 -12.26 -16.65 5.75
N GLY A 60 -13.31 -17.43 5.50
CA GLY A 60 -13.33 -18.49 4.48
C GLY A 60 -13.55 -18.02 3.04
N TYR A 61 -13.79 -16.72 2.83
CA TYR A 61 -14.12 -16.17 1.51
C TYR A 61 -13.25 -14.97 1.16
N LEU A 62 -13.29 -14.54 -0.11
CA LEU A 62 -12.60 -13.33 -0.54
C LEU A 62 -13.33 -12.08 0.01
N VAL A 63 -13.29 -10.98 -0.70
CA VAL A 63 -13.68 -9.65 -0.22
C VAL A 63 -15.20 -9.39 -0.14
N ALA A 64 -16.03 -10.19 -0.83
CA ALA A 64 -17.46 -9.90 -0.92
C ALA A 64 -18.19 -9.93 0.43
N PRO A 65 -17.93 -10.90 1.35
CA PRO A 65 -18.47 -10.87 2.70
C PRO A 65 -18.03 -9.64 3.49
N LYS A 66 -16.75 -9.25 3.39
CA LYS A 66 -16.21 -8.07 4.07
C LYS A 66 -16.96 -6.80 3.64
N ALA A 67 -17.19 -6.65 2.33
CA ALA A 67 -17.94 -5.52 1.78
C ALA A 67 -19.43 -5.54 2.21
N ALA A 68 -20.05 -6.72 2.41
CA ALA A 68 -21.41 -6.83 2.89
C ALA A 68 -21.52 -6.38 4.35
N VAL A 69 -20.68 -6.93 5.23
CA VAL A 69 -20.63 -6.55 6.66
C VAL A 69 -20.35 -5.05 6.81
N LEU A 70 -19.42 -4.53 6.03
CA LEU A 70 -19.08 -3.10 6.06
C LEU A 70 -20.26 -2.23 5.59
N ALA A 71 -21.02 -2.67 4.58
CA ALA A 71 -22.20 -1.95 4.10
C ALA A 71 -23.30 -1.87 5.19
N ASP A 72 -23.51 -2.95 5.91
CA ASP A 72 -24.50 -2.97 7.01
C ASP A 72 -24.04 -2.09 8.17
N LEU A 73 -22.76 -2.13 8.54
CA LEU A 73 -22.20 -1.23 9.55
C LEU A 73 -22.36 0.25 9.15
N VAL A 74 -22.08 0.59 7.89
CA VAL A 74 -22.26 1.97 7.37
C VAL A 74 -23.71 2.40 7.42
N ARG A 75 -24.66 1.53 7.08
CA ARG A 75 -26.10 1.84 7.18
C ARG A 75 -26.55 2.07 8.62
N GLU A 76 -26.01 1.30 9.56
CA GLU A 76 -26.34 1.41 10.98
C GLU A 76 -25.72 2.65 11.64
N LYS A 77 -24.42 2.84 11.46
CA LYS A 77 -23.64 3.87 12.19
C LYS A 77 -23.63 5.24 11.48
N GLN A 78 -23.95 5.31 10.19
CA GLN A 78 -23.94 6.55 9.38
C GLN A 78 -22.66 7.37 9.57
N PRO A 79 -21.47 6.81 9.31
CA PRO A 79 -20.21 7.49 9.55
C PRO A 79 -20.00 8.70 8.63
N ALA A 80 -19.11 9.60 9.02
CA ALA A 80 -18.70 10.75 8.19
C ALA A 80 -17.87 10.36 6.98
N ALA A 81 -17.09 9.27 7.09
CA ALA A 81 -16.26 8.74 6.00
C ALA A 81 -15.90 7.27 6.26
N VAL A 82 -15.54 6.55 5.21
CA VAL A 82 -14.92 5.21 5.26
C VAL A 82 -13.58 5.25 4.53
N LEU A 83 -12.50 4.92 5.25
CA LEU A 83 -11.15 4.87 4.72
C LEU A 83 -10.67 3.43 4.58
N LEU A 84 -10.12 3.10 3.43
CA LEU A 84 -9.51 1.81 3.12
C LEU A 84 -8.10 2.03 2.58
N ALA A 85 -7.23 1.03 2.65
CA ALA A 85 -5.94 1.11 1.99
C ALA A 85 -6.10 1.00 0.46
N SER A 86 -5.28 1.72 -0.30
CA SER A 86 -5.26 1.64 -1.77
C SER A 86 -4.46 0.42 -2.25
N THR A 87 -4.69 -0.72 -1.62
CA THR A 87 -4.22 -2.05 -1.99
C THR A 87 -5.18 -2.69 -2.99
N GLN A 88 -4.83 -3.84 -3.51
CA GLN A 88 -5.74 -4.61 -4.36
C GLN A 88 -7.01 -5.02 -3.59
N GLU A 89 -6.85 -5.53 -2.36
CA GLU A 89 -7.96 -5.93 -1.49
C GLU A 89 -8.83 -4.74 -1.09
N GLY A 90 -8.20 -3.66 -0.60
CA GLY A 90 -8.92 -2.47 -0.17
C GLY A 90 -9.70 -1.77 -1.28
N LYS A 91 -9.14 -1.70 -2.50
CA LYS A 91 -9.84 -1.17 -3.68
C LYS A 91 -11.04 -2.02 -4.08
N GLU A 92 -10.92 -3.35 -4.02
CA GLU A 92 -12.03 -4.24 -4.35
C GLU A 92 -13.15 -4.14 -3.29
N ILE A 93 -12.82 -4.11 -2.01
CA ILE A 93 -13.81 -3.89 -0.94
C ILE A 93 -14.50 -2.53 -1.15
N ALA A 94 -13.73 -1.46 -1.39
CA ALA A 94 -14.29 -0.12 -1.58
C ALA A 94 -15.22 -0.03 -2.79
N GLY A 95 -14.86 -0.66 -3.91
CA GLY A 95 -15.69 -0.70 -5.11
C GLY A 95 -17.01 -1.43 -4.86
N ARG A 96 -16.98 -2.60 -4.21
CA ARG A 96 -18.19 -3.37 -3.84
C ARG A 96 -19.05 -2.61 -2.82
N LEU A 97 -18.42 -1.95 -1.84
CA LEU A 97 -19.10 -1.13 -0.85
C LEU A 97 -19.85 0.03 -1.52
N ALA A 98 -19.17 0.74 -2.43
CA ALA A 98 -19.78 1.85 -3.17
C ALA A 98 -21.02 1.41 -3.95
N VAL A 99 -20.97 0.26 -4.62
CA VAL A 99 -22.13 -0.30 -5.32
C VAL A 99 -23.26 -0.70 -4.37
N LYS A 100 -22.95 -1.39 -3.25
CA LYS A 100 -23.93 -1.82 -2.26
C LYS A 100 -24.66 -0.64 -1.56
N LEU A 101 -24.01 0.51 -1.50
CA LEU A 101 -24.55 1.74 -0.89
C LEU A 101 -25.08 2.77 -1.90
N ASP A 102 -24.96 2.49 -3.21
CA ASP A 102 -25.25 3.47 -4.29
C ASP A 102 -24.51 4.79 -4.06
N ASN A 103 -23.20 4.71 -3.81
CA ASN A 103 -22.35 5.77 -3.29
C ASN A 103 -21.18 6.08 -4.23
N GLY A 104 -20.64 7.31 -4.14
CA GLY A 104 -19.40 7.67 -4.83
C GLY A 104 -18.16 7.07 -4.14
N LEU A 105 -17.09 6.89 -4.93
CA LEU A 105 -15.81 6.34 -4.48
C LEU A 105 -14.66 7.21 -5.01
N LEU A 106 -13.71 7.54 -4.15
CA LEU A 106 -12.43 8.15 -4.53
C LEU A 106 -11.30 7.18 -4.25
N THR A 107 -10.47 6.92 -5.24
CA THR A 107 -9.38 5.95 -5.12
C THR A 107 -8.02 6.63 -5.12
N ASP A 108 -7.07 6.00 -4.42
CA ASP A 108 -5.66 6.34 -4.46
C ASP A 108 -5.35 7.78 -4.00
N ALA A 109 -6.07 8.24 -2.98
CA ALA A 109 -5.87 9.55 -2.40
C ALA A 109 -4.53 9.64 -1.64
N VAL A 110 -3.85 10.77 -1.77
CA VAL A 110 -2.61 11.08 -1.04
C VAL A 110 -2.87 12.01 0.15
N GLU A 111 -4.02 12.69 0.15
CA GLU A 111 -4.51 13.52 1.24
C GLU A 111 -6.03 13.46 1.29
N LEU A 112 -6.60 13.67 2.46
CA LEU A 112 -8.04 13.82 2.67
C LEU A 112 -8.29 14.93 3.67
N ALA A 113 -8.96 15.97 3.22
CA ALA A 113 -9.35 17.12 4.06
C ALA A 113 -10.57 16.78 4.91
N SER A 114 -10.76 17.54 6.01
CA SER A 114 -11.89 17.36 6.94
C SER A 114 -13.28 17.53 6.30
N ASP A 115 -13.36 18.21 5.18
CA ASP A 115 -14.59 18.38 4.41
C ASP A 115 -14.87 17.24 3.41
N GLY A 116 -14.03 16.19 3.39
CA GLY A 116 -14.12 15.04 2.50
C GLY A 116 -13.52 15.26 1.10
N THR A 117 -12.79 16.37 0.89
CA THR A 117 -12.06 16.60 -0.36
C THR A 117 -10.78 15.77 -0.37
N ALA A 118 -10.63 14.88 -1.33
CA ALA A 118 -9.44 14.07 -1.54
C ALA A 118 -8.49 14.72 -2.56
N THR A 119 -7.20 14.71 -2.28
CA THR A 119 -6.14 15.03 -3.24
C THR A 119 -5.61 13.74 -3.85
N GLN A 120 -5.55 13.69 -5.17
CA GLN A 120 -5.09 12.52 -5.93
C GLN A 120 -3.99 12.93 -6.90
N ALA A 121 -2.90 12.17 -6.97
CA ALA A 121 -1.88 12.31 -7.99
C ALA A 121 -2.21 11.37 -9.16
N VAL A 122 -2.56 11.95 -10.32
CA VAL A 122 -2.99 11.23 -11.51
C VAL A 122 -1.95 11.36 -12.63
N PHE A 123 -2.09 10.56 -13.69
CA PHE A 123 -1.13 10.51 -14.81
C PHE A 123 0.32 10.37 -14.32
N ALA A 124 0.56 9.37 -13.47
CA ALA A 124 1.89 9.11 -12.92
C ALA A 124 2.47 10.25 -12.06
N GLY A 125 1.60 11.03 -11.42
CA GLY A 125 2.03 12.16 -10.59
C GLY A 125 2.23 13.47 -11.36
N SER A 126 2.07 13.48 -12.69
CA SER A 126 2.16 14.69 -13.49
C SER A 126 0.99 15.65 -13.29
N GLY A 127 -0.13 15.18 -12.75
CA GLY A 127 -1.31 15.97 -12.44
C GLY A 127 -1.75 15.78 -10.99
N ILE A 128 -2.14 16.87 -10.34
CA ILE A 128 -2.79 16.86 -9.01
C ILE A 128 -4.24 17.25 -9.19
N VAL A 129 -5.15 16.40 -8.73
CA VAL A 129 -6.59 16.60 -8.79
C VAL A 129 -7.17 16.63 -7.39
N LYS A 130 -8.08 17.54 -7.13
CA LYS A 130 -8.93 17.57 -5.93
C LYS A 130 -10.32 17.13 -6.29
N SER A 131 -10.80 16.07 -5.64
CA SER A 131 -12.09 15.45 -5.91
C SER A 131 -12.91 15.33 -4.64
N LYS A 132 -14.24 15.40 -4.77
CA LYS A 132 -15.18 15.23 -3.67
C LYS A 132 -16.33 14.33 -4.10
N VAL A 133 -16.77 13.44 -3.20
CA VAL A 133 -17.97 12.65 -3.39
C VAL A 133 -19.19 13.58 -3.31
N THR A 134 -20.04 13.53 -4.32
CA THR A 134 -21.27 14.33 -4.38
C THR A 134 -22.53 13.54 -4.08
N LYS A 135 -22.44 12.20 -4.01
CA LYS A 135 -23.53 11.29 -3.69
C LYS A 135 -23.13 10.36 -2.57
N GLY A 136 -23.79 10.45 -1.45
CA GLY A 136 -23.52 9.64 -0.24
C GLY A 136 -22.36 10.20 0.59
N LEU A 137 -21.70 9.31 1.34
CA LEU A 137 -20.58 9.64 2.20
C LEU A 137 -19.21 9.42 1.48
N PRO A 138 -18.13 10.07 1.88
CA PRO A 138 -16.81 9.78 1.34
C PRO A 138 -16.37 8.35 1.62
N ILE A 139 -16.28 7.50 0.58
CA ILE A 139 -15.56 6.24 0.59
C ILE A 139 -14.24 6.51 -0.13
N VAL A 140 -13.11 6.37 0.56
CA VAL A 140 -11.82 6.80 0.04
C VAL A 140 -10.76 5.73 0.25
N THR A 141 -10.04 5.35 -0.82
CA THR A 141 -8.84 4.53 -0.63
C THR A 141 -7.60 5.41 -0.54
N ILE A 142 -6.78 5.19 0.48
CA ILE A 142 -5.57 5.96 0.79
C ILE A 142 -4.34 5.24 0.24
N ARG A 143 -3.51 5.95 -0.51
CA ARG A 143 -2.25 5.42 -1.03
C ARG A 143 -1.27 5.17 0.11
N PRO A 144 -0.63 3.98 0.20
CA PRO A 144 0.44 3.73 1.17
C PRO A 144 1.59 4.73 1.04
N ASN A 145 2.23 5.03 2.15
CA ASN A 145 3.35 5.98 2.26
C ASN A 145 3.01 7.45 1.91
N SER A 146 1.72 7.82 1.94
CA SER A 146 1.28 9.20 1.70
C SER A 146 1.44 10.11 2.91
N VAL A 147 1.30 9.56 4.11
CA VAL A 147 1.32 10.30 5.38
C VAL A 147 2.27 9.61 6.36
N THR A 148 2.97 10.39 7.17
CA THR A 148 3.75 9.83 8.27
C THR A 148 2.82 9.49 9.42
N PRO A 149 2.76 8.22 9.89
CA PRO A 149 1.96 7.85 11.05
C PRO A 149 2.34 8.66 12.28
N SER A 150 1.35 9.23 12.97
CA SER A 150 1.56 10.01 14.19
C SER A 150 0.79 9.38 15.33
N PRO A 151 1.47 8.90 16.40
CA PRO A 151 0.80 8.32 17.56
C PRO A 151 -0.08 9.34 18.29
N GLN A 152 -1.25 8.89 18.74
CA GLN A 152 -2.13 9.61 19.64
C GLN A 152 -2.94 8.58 20.42
N ALA A 153 -2.53 8.29 21.64
CA ALA A 153 -3.08 7.19 22.40
C ALA A 153 -4.57 7.38 22.75
N ALA A 154 -5.34 6.34 22.52
CA ALA A 154 -6.72 6.16 22.97
C ALA A 154 -6.88 4.75 23.53
N THR A 155 -7.92 4.54 24.33
CA THR A 155 -8.29 3.21 24.80
C THR A 155 -9.55 2.76 24.05
N PRO A 156 -9.44 1.85 23.09
CA PRO A 156 -10.57 1.48 22.27
C PRO A 156 -11.57 0.57 23.00
N ALA A 157 -12.85 0.87 22.85
CA ALA A 157 -13.91 -0.11 23.14
C ALA A 157 -13.97 -1.12 22.01
N VAL A 158 -14.00 -2.42 22.34
CA VAL A 158 -14.09 -3.50 21.33
C VAL A 158 -15.55 -3.98 21.24
N GLU A 159 -16.11 -3.96 20.04
CA GLU A 159 -17.48 -4.37 19.73
C GLU A 159 -17.46 -5.49 18.68
N GLN A 160 -18.03 -6.66 19.02
CA GLN A 160 -18.20 -7.75 18.07
C GLN A 160 -19.37 -7.49 17.16
N LEU A 161 -19.16 -7.56 15.85
CA LEU A 161 -20.22 -7.41 14.86
C LEU A 161 -20.94 -8.74 14.62
N THR A 162 -22.24 -8.67 14.47
CA THR A 162 -23.01 -9.81 13.95
C THR A 162 -22.74 -9.92 12.45
N VAL A 163 -22.20 -11.05 12.02
CA VAL A 163 -21.94 -11.32 10.60
C VAL A 163 -23.18 -11.96 9.97
N ALA A 164 -23.84 -11.23 9.07
CA ALA A 164 -24.92 -11.73 8.25
C ALA A 164 -24.53 -11.59 6.77
N VAL A 165 -24.20 -12.69 6.12
CA VAL A 165 -23.69 -12.72 4.74
C VAL A 165 -24.60 -13.58 3.88
N SER A 166 -25.01 -13.07 2.71
CA SER A 166 -25.83 -13.82 1.76
C SER A 166 -25.03 -14.87 1.01
N ASP A 167 -25.72 -15.87 0.45
CA ASP A 167 -25.08 -16.87 -0.43
C ASP A 167 -24.44 -16.22 -1.66
N ALA A 168 -24.98 -15.11 -2.15
CA ALA A 168 -24.42 -14.35 -3.27
C ALA A 168 -23.05 -13.70 -2.91
N ASP A 169 -22.79 -13.41 -1.64
CA ASP A 169 -21.50 -12.89 -1.20
C ASP A 169 -20.48 -14.03 -0.94
N LYS A 170 -20.90 -15.30 -0.91
CA LYS A 170 -20.08 -16.49 -0.65
C LYS A 170 -19.66 -17.27 -1.92
N LEU A 171 -19.71 -16.65 -3.08
CA LEU A 171 -19.42 -17.33 -4.35
C LEU A 171 -17.95 -17.68 -4.56
N THR A 172 -17.03 -17.03 -3.85
CA THR A 172 -15.59 -17.23 -4.02
C THR A 172 -14.94 -17.61 -2.70
N LYS A 173 -14.71 -18.90 -2.52
CA LYS A 173 -14.11 -19.48 -1.33
C LYS A 173 -12.59 -19.45 -1.39
N VAL A 174 -11.95 -19.13 -0.26
CA VAL A 174 -10.51 -19.29 -0.08
C VAL A 174 -10.20 -20.77 0.13
N VAL A 175 -9.46 -21.38 -0.79
CA VAL A 175 -9.07 -22.80 -0.70
C VAL A 175 -7.82 -22.94 0.13
N GLU A 176 -6.86 -22.03 -0.06
CA GLU A 176 -5.57 -22.06 0.63
C GLU A 176 -4.99 -20.65 0.74
N ARG A 177 -4.34 -20.35 1.85
CA ARG A 177 -3.52 -19.15 2.05
C ARG A 177 -2.07 -19.56 2.13
N VAL A 178 -1.32 -19.28 1.08
CA VAL A 178 0.13 -19.48 1.08
C VAL A 178 0.77 -18.28 1.77
N VAL A 179 1.30 -18.52 2.96
CA VAL A 179 2.04 -17.48 3.70
C VAL A 179 3.46 -17.45 3.19
N GLU A 180 3.83 -16.37 2.52
CA GLU A 180 5.21 -16.14 2.11
C GLU A 180 6.11 -16.02 3.35
N GLN A 181 7.28 -16.63 3.31
CA GLN A 181 8.25 -16.49 4.40
C GLN A 181 8.70 -15.03 4.49
N LYS A 182 8.37 -14.40 5.60
CA LYS A 182 8.84 -13.04 5.90
C LYS A 182 10.34 -13.09 6.18
N GLY A 183 11.12 -12.42 5.35
CA GLY A 183 12.52 -12.13 5.63
C GLY A 183 12.67 -11.05 6.72
N SER A 184 13.91 -10.66 6.99
CA SER A 184 14.23 -9.54 7.90
C SER A 184 13.93 -8.15 7.31
N ARG A 185 13.72 -8.06 5.98
CA ARG A 185 13.43 -6.82 5.27
C ARG A 185 11.96 -6.42 5.39
N PRO A 186 11.66 -5.11 5.32
CA PRO A 186 10.28 -4.66 5.30
C PRO A 186 9.52 -5.21 4.07
N GLU A 187 8.21 -5.34 4.20
CA GLU A 187 7.33 -5.72 3.09
C GLU A 187 7.46 -4.72 1.94
N LEU A 188 7.54 -5.21 0.70
CA LEU A 188 7.80 -4.39 -0.47
C LEU A 188 6.79 -3.24 -0.66
N THR A 189 5.51 -3.50 -0.38
CA THR A 189 4.44 -2.49 -0.52
C THR A 189 4.38 -1.47 0.62
N GLU A 190 5.05 -1.75 1.75
CA GLU A 190 5.05 -0.89 2.95
C GLU A 190 6.38 -0.18 3.17
N ALA A 191 7.42 -0.62 2.45
CA ALA A 191 8.77 -0.12 2.60
C ALA A 191 8.85 1.39 2.29
N GLY A 192 9.53 2.14 3.15
CA GLY A 192 9.86 3.54 2.88
C GLY A 192 11.00 3.69 1.85
N ILE A 193 11.81 2.66 1.68
CA ILE A 193 12.91 2.60 0.70
C ILE A 193 12.80 1.28 -0.06
N VAL A 194 12.90 1.34 -1.39
CA VAL A 194 12.91 0.16 -2.26
C VAL A 194 14.15 0.24 -3.17
N VAL A 195 14.95 -0.81 -3.15
CA VAL A 195 16.06 -0.98 -4.10
C VAL A 195 15.68 -2.09 -5.07
N SER A 196 15.61 -1.79 -6.35
CA SER A 196 15.04 -2.69 -7.35
C SER A 196 16.06 -3.02 -8.45
N GLY A 197 16.23 -4.31 -8.71
CA GLY A 197 17.13 -4.82 -9.76
C GLY A 197 16.39 -5.11 -11.07
N GLY A 198 16.98 -4.68 -12.17
CA GLY A 198 16.52 -5.01 -13.52
C GLY A 198 17.32 -6.10 -14.20
N ARG A 199 17.01 -6.36 -15.48
CA ARG A 199 17.78 -7.29 -16.32
C ARG A 199 19.25 -6.90 -16.43
N GLY A 200 19.59 -5.61 -16.24
CA GLY A 200 20.97 -5.12 -16.24
C GLY A 200 21.85 -5.66 -15.12
N VAL A 201 21.25 -6.29 -14.07
CA VAL A 201 21.98 -7.01 -13.01
C VAL A 201 22.67 -8.28 -13.56
N GLY A 202 22.16 -8.85 -14.65
CA GLY A 202 22.81 -9.89 -15.43
C GLY A 202 22.52 -11.33 -15.03
N ASN A 203 22.46 -11.65 -13.74
CA ASN A 203 22.12 -12.99 -13.23
C ASN A 203 21.66 -12.94 -11.76
N ALA A 204 21.23 -14.11 -11.23
CA ALA A 204 20.73 -14.24 -9.85
C ALA A 204 21.81 -13.96 -8.78
N ASP A 205 23.05 -14.39 -9.00
CA ASP A 205 24.14 -14.18 -8.03
C ASP A 205 24.46 -12.71 -7.83
N ASN A 206 24.33 -11.92 -8.87
CA ASN A 206 24.57 -10.49 -8.84
C ASN A 206 23.45 -9.72 -8.10
N PHE A 207 22.27 -10.33 -7.86
CA PHE A 207 21.22 -9.70 -7.06
C PHE A 207 21.66 -9.42 -5.62
N LYS A 208 22.70 -10.09 -5.13
CA LYS A 208 23.35 -9.76 -3.85
C LYS A 208 23.74 -8.28 -3.75
N LEU A 209 24.14 -7.66 -4.87
CA LEU A 209 24.46 -6.24 -4.91
C LEU A 209 23.24 -5.36 -4.60
N VAL A 210 22.08 -5.75 -5.12
CA VAL A 210 20.79 -5.08 -4.86
C VAL A 210 20.37 -5.28 -3.40
N GLU A 211 20.53 -6.51 -2.89
CA GLU A 211 20.22 -6.89 -1.51
C GLU A 211 21.10 -6.14 -0.50
N GLU A 212 22.41 -6.10 -0.72
CA GLU A 212 23.35 -5.39 0.16
C GLU A 212 23.04 -3.89 0.24
N LEU A 213 22.68 -3.26 -0.86
CA LEU A 213 22.30 -1.85 -0.86
C LEU A 213 20.97 -1.64 -0.14
N ALA A 214 19.98 -2.54 -0.34
CA ALA A 214 18.71 -2.50 0.35
C ALA A 214 18.88 -2.66 1.87
N ASP A 215 19.69 -3.63 2.30
CA ASP A 215 20.00 -3.87 3.72
C ASP A 215 20.71 -2.67 4.35
N LEU A 216 21.67 -2.10 3.63
CA LEU A 216 22.39 -0.91 4.08
C LEU A 216 21.46 0.30 4.25
N LEU A 217 20.44 0.43 3.42
CA LEU A 217 19.46 1.51 3.50
C LEU A 217 18.26 1.19 4.43
N GLY A 218 18.15 -0.06 4.91
CA GLY A 218 16.99 -0.52 5.68
C GLY A 218 15.72 -0.62 4.82
N GLY A 219 15.89 -0.91 3.54
CA GLY A 219 14.83 -0.96 2.54
C GLY A 219 14.40 -2.37 2.13
N ALA A 220 13.38 -2.45 1.29
CA ALA A 220 12.96 -3.68 0.63
C ALA A 220 13.69 -3.88 -0.70
N VAL A 221 13.77 -5.13 -1.14
CA VAL A 221 14.26 -5.49 -2.48
C VAL A 221 13.09 -5.65 -3.43
N GLY A 222 13.20 -5.01 -4.60
CA GLY A 222 12.29 -5.21 -5.71
C GLY A 222 13.01 -5.79 -6.94
N ALA A 223 12.22 -6.27 -7.91
CA ALA A 223 12.74 -6.75 -9.18
C ALA A 223 11.84 -6.32 -10.34
N SER A 224 12.42 -6.04 -11.50
CA SER A 224 11.64 -5.85 -12.70
C SER A 224 11.08 -7.19 -13.20
N ARG A 225 9.97 -7.16 -13.97
CA ARG A 225 9.43 -8.35 -14.62
C ARG A 225 10.50 -9.08 -15.44
N ALA A 226 11.32 -8.34 -16.20
CA ALA A 226 12.37 -8.95 -17.01
C ALA A 226 13.43 -9.69 -16.17
N ALA A 227 13.75 -9.23 -14.96
CA ALA A 227 14.65 -9.94 -14.05
C ALA A 227 13.98 -11.20 -13.47
N VAL A 228 12.70 -11.12 -13.12
CA VAL A 228 11.91 -12.25 -12.62
C VAL A 228 11.74 -13.33 -13.70
N ASP A 229 11.31 -12.94 -14.89
CA ASP A 229 11.12 -13.85 -16.03
C ASP A 229 12.45 -14.55 -16.43
N SER A 230 13.60 -13.88 -16.17
CA SER A 230 14.94 -14.47 -16.36
C SER A 230 15.40 -15.35 -15.18
N GLY A 231 14.61 -15.51 -14.13
CA GLY A 231 14.93 -16.30 -12.95
C GLY A 231 15.95 -15.66 -12.01
N PHE A 232 16.19 -14.35 -12.12
CA PHE A 232 17.19 -13.68 -11.28
C PHE A 232 16.69 -13.42 -9.87
N TYR A 233 15.36 -13.22 -9.69
CA TYR A 233 14.74 -12.99 -8.40
C TYR A 233 13.31 -13.53 -8.34
N PRO A 234 12.77 -13.91 -7.15
CA PRO A 234 11.44 -14.51 -7.06
C PRO A 234 10.30 -13.54 -7.45
N HIS A 235 9.22 -14.08 -8.02
CA HIS A 235 8.07 -13.32 -8.53
C HIS A 235 7.39 -12.44 -7.48
N GLN A 236 7.38 -12.86 -6.21
CA GLN A 236 6.77 -12.09 -5.10
C GLN A 236 7.39 -10.69 -4.91
N PHE A 237 8.59 -10.45 -5.43
CA PHE A 237 9.30 -9.17 -5.39
C PHE A 237 9.15 -8.36 -6.68
N GLN A 238 8.33 -8.81 -7.62
CA GLN A 238 8.12 -8.09 -8.87
C GLN A 238 7.40 -6.77 -8.64
N VAL A 239 8.02 -5.68 -9.13
CA VAL A 239 7.43 -4.34 -9.18
C VAL A 239 6.96 -4.05 -10.59
N GLY A 240 5.72 -3.58 -10.73
CA GLY A 240 5.13 -3.22 -12.02
C GLY A 240 3.64 -3.50 -12.11
N GLN A 241 3.08 -3.27 -13.27
CA GLN A 241 1.65 -3.42 -13.56
C GLN A 241 1.11 -4.83 -13.24
N THR A 242 1.92 -5.86 -13.48
CA THR A 242 1.58 -7.27 -13.22
C THR A 242 2.22 -7.82 -11.95
N GLY A 243 2.82 -6.96 -11.14
CA GLY A 243 3.41 -7.26 -9.84
C GLY A 243 2.85 -6.35 -8.75
N LYS A 244 3.68 -6.03 -7.78
CA LYS A 244 3.32 -5.12 -6.70
C LYS A 244 3.49 -3.66 -7.15
N THR A 245 2.57 -2.79 -6.75
CA THR A 245 2.73 -1.33 -6.86
C THR A 245 3.29 -0.80 -5.56
N VAL A 246 4.31 0.03 -5.65
CA VAL A 246 5.03 0.61 -4.51
C VAL A 246 5.08 2.14 -4.63
N SER A 247 5.04 2.83 -3.51
CA SER A 247 5.17 4.29 -3.43
C SER A 247 6.10 4.68 -2.27
N PRO A 248 7.38 4.24 -2.30
CA PRO A 248 8.34 4.55 -1.23
C PRO A 248 8.73 6.03 -1.24
N GLN A 249 9.38 6.46 -0.16
CA GLN A 249 10.05 7.76 -0.11
C GLN A 249 11.29 7.80 -1.02
N LEU A 250 11.96 6.64 -1.20
CA LEU A 250 13.10 6.48 -2.10
C LEU A 250 12.98 5.18 -2.89
N TYR A 251 13.02 5.28 -4.20
CA TYR A 251 13.12 4.15 -5.11
C TYR A 251 14.46 4.18 -5.85
N VAL A 252 15.27 3.14 -5.70
CA VAL A 252 16.56 3.01 -6.40
C VAL A 252 16.42 1.95 -7.49
N ALA A 253 16.53 2.35 -8.76
CA ALA A 253 16.41 1.50 -9.94
C ALA A 253 17.80 1.14 -10.49
N LEU A 254 18.21 -0.12 -10.38
CA LEU A 254 19.52 -0.62 -10.79
C LEU A 254 19.40 -1.48 -12.06
N GLY A 255 19.89 -1.01 -13.18
CA GLY A 255 19.86 -1.73 -14.45
C GLY A 255 18.44 -2.00 -14.98
N ILE A 256 17.50 -1.12 -14.68
CA ILE A 256 16.11 -1.14 -15.13
C ILE A 256 15.97 -0.19 -16.32
N SER A 257 15.33 -0.64 -17.41
CA SER A 257 15.12 0.19 -18.60
C SER A 257 14.04 1.27 -18.43
N GLY A 258 13.05 1.05 -17.58
CA GLY A 258 11.92 1.97 -17.42
C GLY A 258 10.79 1.75 -18.42
N ALA A 259 10.55 0.51 -18.83
CA ALA A 259 9.35 0.16 -19.60
C ALA A 259 8.07 0.58 -18.87
N ILE A 260 7.04 0.95 -19.63
CA ILE A 260 5.76 1.49 -19.11
C ILE A 260 5.17 0.59 -18.01
N GLN A 261 5.27 -0.73 -18.18
CA GLN A 261 4.75 -1.70 -17.22
C GLN A 261 5.48 -1.66 -15.88
N HIS A 262 6.79 -1.39 -15.87
CA HIS A 262 7.56 -1.21 -14.64
C HIS A 262 7.25 0.15 -14.01
N ARG A 263 7.23 1.20 -14.83
CA ARG A 263 6.91 2.57 -14.40
C ARG A 263 5.57 2.62 -13.68
N ALA A 264 4.55 1.93 -14.17
CA ALA A 264 3.22 1.85 -13.55
C ALA A 264 3.25 1.33 -12.10
N GLY A 265 4.25 0.56 -11.72
CA GLY A 265 4.40 0.02 -10.37
C GLY A 265 5.23 0.87 -9.42
N MET A 266 5.96 1.92 -9.88
CA MET A 266 6.88 2.66 -9.00
C MET A 266 6.91 4.17 -9.23
N GLN A 267 6.30 4.69 -10.29
CA GLN A 267 6.39 6.10 -10.68
C GLN A 267 5.81 7.09 -9.67
N THR A 268 5.04 6.61 -8.70
CA THR A 268 4.49 7.41 -7.60
C THR A 268 5.42 7.49 -6.39
N SER A 269 6.63 6.94 -6.49
CA SER A 269 7.70 7.11 -5.50
C SER A 269 8.06 8.59 -5.36
N LYS A 270 8.36 9.03 -4.14
CA LYS A 270 8.64 10.45 -3.87
C LYS A 270 9.98 10.90 -4.46
N THR A 271 10.98 10.03 -4.41
CA THR A 271 12.30 10.25 -5.02
C THR A 271 12.72 9.00 -5.75
N ILE A 272 13.15 9.16 -6.99
CA ILE A 272 13.60 8.07 -7.86
C ILE A 272 15.06 8.32 -8.22
N VAL A 273 15.91 7.35 -7.88
CA VAL A 273 17.32 7.30 -8.29
C VAL A 273 17.50 6.16 -9.29
N ALA A 274 18.10 6.43 -10.45
CA ALA A 274 18.33 5.42 -11.47
C ALA A 274 19.82 5.27 -11.79
N VAL A 275 20.28 4.03 -11.92
CA VAL A 275 21.60 3.67 -12.42
C VAL A 275 21.43 2.78 -13.64
N ASN A 276 21.85 3.25 -14.80
CA ASN A 276 21.82 2.48 -16.03
C ASN A 276 23.03 2.83 -16.91
N LYS A 277 23.57 1.86 -17.64
CA LYS A 277 24.64 2.08 -18.59
C LYS A 277 24.20 2.72 -19.91
N ASP A 278 22.91 2.57 -20.26
CA ASP A 278 22.29 3.15 -21.44
C ASP A 278 21.79 4.56 -21.10
N PRO A 279 22.38 5.61 -21.66
CA PRO A 279 21.97 6.99 -21.40
C PRO A 279 20.55 7.31 -21.92
N GLU A 280 20.05 6.54 -22.90
CA GLU A 280 18.73 6.71 -23.49
C GLU A 280 17.65 5.85 -22.79
N ALA A 281 17.99 5.20 -21.68
CA ALA A 281 17.03 4.37 -20.96
C ALA A 281 15.83 5.22 -20.46
N PRO A 282 14.58 4.85 -20.80
CA PRO A 282 13.39 5.63 -20.42
C PRO A 282 13.20 5.84 -18.91
N ILE A 283 13.92 5.10 -18.06
CA ILE A 283 13.88 5.30 -16.60
C ILE A 283 14.40 6.68 -16.22
N PHE A 284 15.31 7.27 -16.99
CA PHE A 284 15.87 8.58 -16.71
C PHE A 284 14.87 9.72 -16.90
N GLU A 285 13.80 9.53 -17.69
CA GLU A 285 12.70 10.51 -17.80
C GLU A 285 11.94 10.72 -16.48
N LEU A 286 11.96 9.69 -15.59
CA LEU A 286 11.27 9.70 -14.30
C LEU A 286 12.21 9.95 -13.13
N ALA A 287 13.52 9.75 -13.33
CA ALA A 287 14.48 9.82 -12.25
C ALA A 287 14.73 11.27 -11.81
N ASP A 288 14.60 11.52 -10.51
CA ASP A 288 15.05 12.79 -9.91
C ASP A 288 16.57 12.89 -9.93
N PHE A 289 17.26 11.73 -9.87
CA PHE A 289 18.70 11.64 -9.98
C PHE A 289 19.11 10.41 -10.80
N GLY A 290 19.82 10.63 -11.90
CA GLY A 290 20.28 9.59 -12.81
C GLY A 290 21.79 9.47 -12.84
N VAL A 291 22.29 8.24 -12.83
CA VAL A 291 23.72 7.93 -13.04
C VAL A 291 23.86 7.06 -14.28
N VAL A 292 24.46 7.61 -15.34
CA VAL A 292 24.84 6.83 -16.52
C VAL A 292 26.16 6.12 -16.22
N GLY A 293 26.11 4.81 -16.01
CA GLY A 293 27.29 4.05 -15.62
C GLY A 293 27.04 2.58 -15.37
N ASP A 294 28.13 1.87 -15.14
CA ASP A 294 28.11 0.46 -14.77
C ASP A 294 27.72 0.31 -13.31
N LEU A 295 26.56 -0.33 -13.05
CA LEU A 295 26.05 -0.56 -11.70
C LEU A 295 27.04 -1.32 -10.81
N PHE A 296 27.86 -2.20 -11.36
CA PHE A 296 28.89 -2.94 -10.62
C PHE A 296 30.06 -2.07 -10.13
N LYS A 297 30.18 -0.86 -10.66
CA LYS A 297 31.14 0.16 -10.19
C LYS A 297 30.46 1.21 -9.31
N VAL A 298 29.26 1.65 -9.71
CA VAL A 298 28.55 2.73 -9.04
C VAL A 298 28.00 2.30 -7.68
N VAL A 299 27.34 1.13 -7.60
CA VAL A 299 26.67 0.69 -6.38
C VAL A 299 27.65 0.40 -5.23
N PRO A 300 28.79 -0.29 -5.42
CA PRO A 300 29.76 -0.47 -4.34
C PRO A 300 30.31 0.86 -3.81
N GLN A 301 30.62 1.83 -4.69
CA GLN A 301 31.11 3.15 -4.26
C GLN A 301 30.03 3.91 -3.45
N ALA A 302 28.77 3.85 -3.89
CA ALA A 302 27.66 4.44 -3.14
C ALA A 302 27.48 3.76 -1.78
N ALA A 303 27.56 2.43 -1.72
CA ALA A 303 27.48 1.68 -0.49
C ALA A 303 28.60 2.04 0.50
N ASP A 304 29.83 2.16 0.02
CA ASP A 304 30.98 2.55 0.83
C ASP A 304 30.83 3.97 1.39
N GLU A 305 30.31 4.90 0.58
CA GLU A 305 30.09 6.28 1.02
C GLU A 305 28.93 6.36 2.04
N ILE A 306 27.89 5.58 1.87
CA ILE A 306 26.78 5.48 2.86
C ILE A 306 27.29 4.91 4.19
N ARG A 307 28.14 3.87 4.17
CA ARG A 307 28.75 3.29 5.38
C ARG A 307 29.58 4.31 6.17
N LYS A 308 30.29 5.20 5.48
CA LYS A 308 31.09 6.25 6.12
C LYS A 308 30.25 7.33 6.83
N ARG A 309 28.99 7.49 6.39
CA ARG A 309 28.08 8.54 6.91
C ARG A 309 27.08 8.04 7.96
N LYS A 310 27.02 6.73 8.15
CA LYS A 310 26.27 6.09 9.24
C LYS A 310 27.10 5.98 10.51
#